data_22b99292fc527681c43b0a80360c30f7
#
_entry.id   22b99292fc527681c43b0a80360c30f7
#
_cell.length_a   1.000
_cell.length_b   1.000
_cell.length_c   1.000
_cell.angle_alpha   90.00
_cell.angle_beta   90.00
_cell.angle_gamma   90.00
#
_symmetry.space_group_name_H-M   'P 1'
#
loop_
_entity.id
_entity.type
_entity.pdbx_description
1 polymer ?
#
loop_
_entity_poly.entity_id
_entity_poly.type
_entity_poly.pdbx_seq_one_letter_code
_entity_poly.pdbx_strand_id
1 'polypeptide(L)'
;MAATTQDEVRGTGRAYRRIVVTQHGGPEVLQPLEEALPEPGSGEVRVKVQAAGISGYDLMDRRYSFPGGPSVPYTPGQDFVGVVDRLGEGVSALAPGQQVAGFTFGDAGGYAEFICRPSNELVPVPPDLDPAQAVCVVVNYLTAHMVLHGTA
;
A
#
# COMPACT_ATOMS: atom_id res chain seq x y z
N MET A 1 -5.62 -1.93 32.20
CA MET A 1 -4.59 -2.89 31.77
C MET A 1 -5.29 -4.11 31.21
N ALA A 2 -5.39 -4.22 29.93
CA ALA A 2 -5.85 -5.46 29.30
C ALA A 2 -4.82 -5.75 28.20
N ALA A 3 -4.00 -6.75 28.44
CA ALA A 3 -3.11 -7.30 27.44
C ALA A 3 -4.00 -8.07 26.46
N THR A 4 -4.16 -7.52 25.27
CA THR A 4 -4.81 -8.23 24.17
C THR A 4 -3.83 -9.30 23.70
N THR A 5 -4.16 -10.50 24.00
CA THR A 5 -3.37 -11.71 23.78
C THR A 5 -3.21 -11.97 22.27
N GLN A 6 -1.99 -12.24 21.84
CA GLN A 6 -1.61 -12.64 20.47
C GLN A 6 -2.19 -14.00 20.02
N ASP A 7 -3.12 -14.58 20.77
CA ASP A 7 -3.64 -15.95 20.55
C ASP A 7 -4.95 -16.01 19.75
N GLU A 8 -5.57 -14.90 19.36
CA GLU A 8 -6.85 -14.94 18.62
C GLU A 8 -6.72 -15.00 17.09
N VAL A 9 -5.53 -14.96 16.51
CA VAL A 9 -5.33 -14.94 15.05
C VAL A 9 -5.10 -16.34 14.43
N ARG A 10 -5.34 -17.41 15.15
CA ARG A 10 -5.29 -18.79 14.60
C ARG A 10 -6.61 -19.24 13.96
N GLY A 11 -7.22 -18.36 13.16
CA GLY A 11 -8.18 -18.80 12.14
C GLY A 11 -7.40 -19.42 10.96
N THR A 12 -7.93 -20.47 10.36
CA THR A 12 -7.40 -21.29 9.25
C THR A 12 -7.10 -20.54 7.93
N GLY A 13 -6.73 -19.27 7.98
CA GLY A 13 -6.43 -18.39 6.85
C GLY A 13 -4.93 -18.17 6.69
N ARG A 14 -4.50 -17.97 5.44
CA ARG A 14 -3.13 -17.55 5.10
C ARG A 14 -2.83 -16.21 5.78
N ALA A 15 -1.69 -16.10 6.47
CA ALA A 15 -1.21 -14.85 7.05
C ALA A 15 -0.36 -14.06 6.04
N TYR A 16 -0.26 -12.75 6.25
CA TYR A 16 0.62 -11.83 5.49
C TYR A 16 1.29 -10.85 6.43
N ARG A 17 2.35 -10.23 5.97
CA ARG A 17 3.11 -9.23 6.74
C ARG A 17 2.91 -7.84 6.16
N ARG A 18 2.87 -6.87 7.05
CA ARG A 18 2.94 -5.44 6.75
C ARG A 18 3.80 -4.71 7.76
N ILE A 19 4.24 -3.52 7.41
CA ILE A 19 4.94 -2.62 8.33
C ILE A 19 3.91 -1.70 9.00
N VAL A 20 4.02 -1.53 10.30
CA VAL A 20 3.15 -0.63 11.09
C VAL A 20 4.00 0.38 11.82
N VAL A 21 3.55 1.63 11.80
CA VAL A 21 4.05 2.74 12.63
C VAL A 21 3.03 2.97 13.74
N THR A 22 3.42 2.68 14.98
CA THR A 22 2.55 2.84 16.16
C THR A 22 2.77 4.16 16.90
N GLN A 23 3.88 4.84 16.61
CA GLN A 23 4.23 6.17 17.11
C GLN A 23 5.14 6.87 16.11
N HIS A 24 5.13 8.20 16.09
CA HIS A 24 6.06 8.95 15.25
C HIS A 24 7.50 8.86 15.79
N GLY A 25 8.49 8.81 14.88
CA GLY A 25 9.89 8.66 15.30
C GLY A 25 10.87 8.39 14.16
N GLY A 26 12.03 7.87 14.50
CA GLY A 26 13.07 7.43 13.58
C GLY A 26 12.73 6.08 12.90
N PRO A 27 13.68 5.49 12.16
CA PRO A 27 13.45 4.20 11.48
C PRO A 27 13.06 3.05 12.41
N GLU A 28 13.41 3.14 13.67
CA GLU A 28 13.12 2.14 14.72
C GLU A 28 11.63 1.93 15.01
N VAL A 29 10.78 2.88 14.60
CA VAL A 29 9.33 2.75 14.78
C VAL A 29 8.64 1.93 13.69
N LEU A 30 9.38 1.53 12.65
CA LEU A 30 8.90 0.64 11.60
C LEU A 30 8.88 -0.81 12.13
N GLN A 31 7.71 -1.31 12.46
CA GLN A 31 7.56 -2.63 13.08
C GLN A 31 6.84 -3.59 12.12
N PRO A 32 7.39 -4.80 11.88
CA PRO A 32 6.65 -5.82 11.14
C PRO A 32 5.49 -6.35 11.98
N LEU A 33 4.34 -6.47 11.35
CA LEU A 33 3.14 -7.07 11.93
C LEU A 33 2.64 -8.18 10.99
N GLU A 34 2.27 -9.32 11.56
CA GLU A 34 1.64 -10.42 10.85
C GLU A 34 0.14 -10.43 11.17
N GLU A 35 -0.68 -10.51 10.13
CA GLU A 35 -2.14 -10.49 10.23
C GLU A 35 -2.77 -11.52 9.29
N ALA A 36 -4.07 -11.77 9.46
CA ALA A 36 -4.84 -12.56 8.52
C ALA A 36 -4.91 -11.88 7.15
N LEU A 37 -4.74 -12.66 6.07
CA LEU A 37 -4.79 -12.14 4.70
C LEU A 37 -6.14 -11.46 4.46
N PRO A 38 -6.16 -10.16 4.04
CA PRO A 38 -7.40 -9.44 3.85
C PRO A 38 -8.17 -9.98 2.64
N GLU A 39 -9.49 -10.01 2.74
CA GLU A 39 -10.37 -10.34 1.61
C GLU A 39 -10.88 -9.05 0.97
N PRO A 40 -10.85 -8.94 -0.38
CA PRO A 40 -11.36 -7.75 -1.06
C PRO A 40 -12.88 -7.66 -0.93
N GLY A 41 -13.36 -6.48 -0.56
CA GLY A 41 -14.78 -6.14 -0.55
C GLY A 41 -15.36 -5.99 -1.96
N SER A 42 -16.65 -5.63 -2.03
CA SER A 42 -17.31 -5.32 -3.32
C SER A 42 -16.64 -4.11 -3.98
N GLY A 43 -16.27 -4.24 -5.26
CA GLY A 43 -15.56 -3.22 -6.04
C GLY A 43 -14.05 -3.14 -5.76
N GLU A 44 -13.54 -3.90 -4.80
CA GLU A 44 -12.11 -3.92 -4.45
C GLU A 44 -11.34 -5.03 -5.15
N VAL A 45 -10.03 -4.85 -5.19
CA VAL A 45 -9.06 -5.82 -5.70
C VAL A 45 -7.98 -6.05 -4.65
N ARG A 46 -7.71 -7.30 -4.33
CA ARG A 46 -6.51 -7.65 -3.57
C ARG A 46 -5.32 -7.74 -4.51
N VAL A 47 -4.30 -6.96 -4.21
CA VAL A 47 -3.04 -6.92 -4.96
C VAL A 47 -1.94 -7.54 -4.11
N LYS A 48 -1.18 -8.48 -4.68
CA LYS A 48 0.09 -8.94 -4.12
C LYS A 48 1.17 -7.93 -4.50
N VAL A 49 1.66 -7.18 -3.54
CA VAL A 49 2.66 -6.14 -3.77
C VAL A 49 4.01 -6.77 -4.14
N GLN A 50 4.63 -6.22 -5.17
CA GLN A 50 5.96 -6.61 -5.65
C GLN A 50 7.01 -5.54 -5.39
N ALA A 51 6.60 -4.26 -5.43
CA ALA A 51 7.43 -3.12 -5.11
C ALA A 51 6.59 -2.00 -4.51
N ALA A 52 7.16 -1.27 -3.55
CA ALA A 52 6.62 -0.04 -3.00
C ALA A 52 7.68 1.05 -3.04
N GLY A 53 7.28 2.27 -3.38
CA GLY A 53 8.18 3.41 -3.43
C GLY A 53 8.48 3.96 -2.04
N ILE A 54 9.55 4.75 -1.96
CA ILE A 54 9.86 5.56 -0.78
C ILE A 54 9.87 7.02 -1.23
N SER A 55 9.00 7.83 -0.66
CA SER A 55 8.87 9.25 -0.96
C SER A 55 9.27 10.12 0.24
N GLY A 56 9.38 11.42 0.00
CA GLY A 56 9.59 12.40 1.07
C GLY A 56 8.43 12.40 2.08
N TYR A 57 7.20 12.10 1.63
CA TYR A 57 6.03 11.98 2.50
C TYR A 57 6.15 10.82 3.49
N ASP A 58 6.61 9.65 3.05
CA ASP A 58 6.80 8.50 3.97
C ASP A 58 7.75 8.84 5.12
N LEU A 59 8.77 9.66 4.85
CA LEU A 59 9.71 10.12 5.87
C LEU A 59 9.09 11.15 6.80
N MET A 60 8.27 12.06 6.28
CA MET A 60 7.55 13.07 7.06
C MET A 60 6.49 12.43 7.95
N ASP A 61 5.63 11.61 7.35
CA ASP A 61 4.52 10.91 8.01
C ASP A 61 5.03 10.07 9.19
N ARG A 62 6.15 9.39 8.97
CA ARG A 62 6.77 8.60 10.03
C ARG A 62 7.34 9.47 11.14
N ARG A 63 7.99 10.59 10.80
CA ARG A 63 8.74 11.42 11.76
C ARG A 63 7.84 12.31 12.60
N TYR A 64 6.79 12.86 12.02
CA TYR A 64 6.06 13.98 12.60
C TYR A 64 4.55 13.76 12.56
N SER A 65 3.87 14.17 13.64
CA SER A 65 2.44 14.42 13.59
C SER A 65 2.20 15.82 13.05
N PHE A 66 1.37 15.96 12.01
CA PHE A 66 0.99 17.24 11.44
C PHE A 66 -0.45 17.20 10.92
N PRO A 67 -1.11 18.36 10.77
CA PRO A 67 -2.49 18.42 10.25
C PRO A 67 -2.57 17.81 8.83
N GLY A 68 -3.43 16.80 8.66
CA GLY A 68 -3.60 16.08 7.40
C GLY A 68 -2.65 14.91 7.20
N GLY A 69 -1.71 14.66 8.12
CA GLY A 69 -0.90 13.45 8.13
C GLY A 69 -1.66 12.25 8.70
N PRO A 70 -1.14 11.02 8.51
CA PRO A 70 -1.78 9.82 9.00
C PRO A 70 -1.81 9.77 10.53
N SER A 71 -2.89 9.23 11.08
CA SER A 71 -2.97 8.91 12.50
C SER A 71 -2.33 7.58 12.80
N VAL A 72 -1.54 7.49 13.86
CA VAL A 72 -0.99 6.21 14.33
C VAL A 72 -2.08 5.38 15.02
N PRO A 73 -2.14 4.03 14.84
CA PRO A 73 -1.23 3.24 14.01
C PRO A 73 -1.59 3.27 12.52
N TYR A 74 -0.60 3.26 11.64
CA TYR A 74 -0.81 3.19 10.18
C TYR A 74 0.29 2.37 9.49
N THR A 75 0.05 1.98 8.22
CA THR A 75 1.05 1.35 7.36
C THR A 75 1.60 2.39 6.38
N PRO A 76 2.92 2.63 6.31
CA PRO A 76 3.51 3.56 5.35
C PRO A 76 3.50 3.02 3.90
N GLY A 77 3.98 3.85 2.98
CA GLY A 77 4.11 3.54 1.56
C GLY A 77 2.96 4.13 0.74
N GLN A 78 3.22 5.22 0.04
CA GLN A 78 2.19 5.95 -0.70
C GLN A 78 1.90 5.38 -2.08
N ASP A 79 2.80 4.56 -2.61
CA ASP A 79 2.65 3.93 -3.91
C ASP A 79 3.15 2.50 -3.91
N PHE A 80 2.58 1.72 -4.81
CA PHE A 80 2.95 0.33 -5.00
C PHE A 80 2.72 -0.12 -6.43
N VAL A 81 3.43 -1.17 -6.81
CA VAL A 81 3.18 -1.99 -7.99
C VAL A 81 3.09 -3.44 -7.54
N GLY A 82 2.17 -4.18 -8.11
CA GLY A 82 1.98 -5.58 -7.80
C GLY A 82 1.10 -6.28 -8.81
N VAL A 83 0.73 -7.52 -8.52
CA VAL A 83 -0.17 -8.30 -9.36
C VAL A 83 -1.50 -8.50 -8.68
N VAL A 84 -2.57 -8.45 -9.46
CA VAL A 84 -3.92 -8.78 -9.01
C VAL A 84 -3.94 -10.23 -8.52
N ASP A 85 -4.20 -10.43 -7.23
CA ASP A 85 -4.29 -11.74 -6.58
C ASP A 85 -5.74 -12.24 -6.53
N ARG A 86 -6.69 -11.33 -6.20
CA ARG A 86 -8.10 -11.67 -6.09
C ARG A 86 -8.98 -10.47 -6.41
N LEU A 87 -10.10 -10.73 -7.07
CA LEU A 87 -11.13 -9.73 -7.35
C LEU A 87 -12.26 -9.84 -6.32
N GLY A 88 -12.74 -8.71 -5.83
CA GLY A 88 -14.00 -8.61 -5.11
C GLY A 88 -15.19 -8.63 -6.05
N GLU A 89 -16.38 -8.70 -5.48
CA GLU A 89 -17.63 -8.71 -6.25
C GLU A 89 -17.78 -7.44 -7.08
N GLY A 90 -18.26 -7.61 -8.33
CA GLY A 90 -18.56 -6.51 -9.26
C GLY A 90 -17.33 -5.97 -10.03
N VAL A 91 -16.11 -6.44 -9.75
CA VAL A 91 -14.91 -6.04 -10.50
C VAL A 91 -14.82 -6.82 -11.81
N SER A 92 -14.79 -6.10 -12.95
CA SER A 92 -14.66 -6.69 -14.28
C SER A 92 -13.57 -6.04 -15.15
N ALA A 93 -13.02 -4.89 -14.71
CA ALA A 93 -12.04 -4.13 -15.49
C ALA A 93 -10.60 -4.66 -15.37
N LEU A 94 -10.34 -5.55 -14.40
CA LEU A 94 -9.03 -6.13 -14.13
C LEU A 94 -9.13 -7.65 -14.09
N ALA A 95 -8.00 -8.34 -14.26
CA ALA A 95 -7.92 -9.79 -14.23
C ALA A 95 -6.87 -10.30 -13.23
N PRO A 96 -7.09 -11.46 -12.58
CA PRO A 96 -6.05 -12.09 -11.77
C PRO A 96 -4.75 -12.31 -12.56
N GLY A 97 -3.62 -12.03 -11.93
CA GLY A 97 -2.30 -12.07 -12.57
C GLY A 97 -1.91 -10.80 -13.36
N GLN A 98 -2.83 -9.86 -13.55
CA GLN A 98 -2.53 -8.58 -14.22
C GLN A 98 -1.66 -7.72 -13.32
N GLN A 99 -0.61 -7.10 -13.89
CA GLN A 99 0.23 -6.14 -13.19
C GLN A 99 -0.49 -4.79 -13.11
N VAL A 100 -0.49 -4.20 -11.91
CA VAL A 100 -1.16 -2.93 -11.61
C VAL A 100 -0.30 -2.07 -10.71
N ALA A 101 -0.46 -0.76 -10.84
CA ALA A 101 0.07 0.25 -9.94
C ALA A 101 -1.08 0.92 -9.17
N GLY A 102 -0.82 1.34 -7.95
CA GLY A 102 -1.77 2.09 -7.14
C GLY A 102 -1.07 3.20 -6.35
N PHE A 103 -1.84 4.25 -6.08
CA PHE A 103 -1.45 5.34 -5.19
C PHE A 103 -2.36 5.32 -3.97
N THR A 104 -1.76 5.28 -2.77
CA THR A 104 -2.49 5.27 -1.51
C THR A 104 -2.32 6.63 -0.83
N PHE A 105 -3.40 7.39 -0.71
CA PHE A 105 -3.35 8.65 0.02
C PHE A 105 -4.02 8.44 1.39
N GLY A 106 -3.22 8.52 2.46
CA GLY A 106 -3.73 8.67 3.82
C GLY A 106 -3.78 7.41 4.68
N ASP A 107 -4.41 6.32 4.27
CA ASP A 107 -4.82 5.28 5.23
C ASP A 107 -4.17 3.91 5.08
N ALA A 108 -3.85 3.51 3.87
CA ALA A 108 -3.38 2.14 3.62
C ALA A 108 -2.16 2.19 2.73
N GLY A 109 -1.03 1.77 3.28
CA GLY A 109 0.24 1.91 2.62
C GLY A 109 0.72 0.68 1.87
N GLY A 110 1.58 0.94 0.92
CA GLY A 110 2.20 -0.08 0.08
C GLY A 110 3.22 -0.96 0.81
N TYR A 111 3.61 -0.65 2.09
CA TYR A 111 4.58 -1.46 2.83
C TYR A 111 3.91 -2.70 3.45
N ALA A 112 3.27 -3.48 2.59
CA ALA A 112 2.57 -4.72 2.92
C ALA A 112 2.77 -5.75 1.82
N GLU A 113 2.71 -7.03 2.14
CA GLU A 113 2.77 -8.10 1.13
C GLU A 113 1.49 -8.15 0.27
N PHE A 114 0.36 -7.74 0.85
CA PHE A 114 -0.92 -7.65 0.16
C PHE A 114 -1.67 -6.39 0.59
N ILE A 115 -2.45 -5.84 -0.34
CA ILE A 115 -3.29 -4.67 -0.11
C ILE A 115 -4.62 -4.84 -0.86
N CYS A 116 -5.73 -4.41 -0.26
CA CYS A 116 -7.03 -4.31 -0.92
C CYS A 116 -7.30 -2.84 -1.28
N ARG A 117 -7.65 -2.58 -2.56
CA ARG A 117 -7.95 -1.23 -3.05
C ARG A 117 -9.13 -1.25 -4.01
N PRO A 118 -9.91 -0.16 -4.07
CA PRO A 118 -10.91 0.02 -5.09
C PRO A 118 -10.32 -0.16 -6.50
N SER A 119 -11.00 -0.91 -7.35
CA SER A 119 -10.50 -1.23 -8.69
C SER A 119 -10.27 -0.01 -9.59
N ASN A 120 -11.00 1.08 -9.36
CA ASN A 120 -10.87 2.35 -10.08
C ASN A 120 -9.66 3.19 -9.64
N GLU A 121 -8.97 2.81 -8.56
CA GLU A 121 -7.71 3.43 -8.11
C GLU A 121 -6.47 2.69 -8.63
N LEU A 122 -6.67 1.61 -9.36
CA LEU A 122 -5.61 0.78 -9.91
C LEU A 122 -5.42 1.03 -11.40
N VAL A 123 -4.18 1.23 -11.81
CA VAL A 123 -3.80 1.47 -13.20
C VAL A 123 -3.04 0.24 -13.72
N PRO A 124 -3.44 -0.35 -14.87
CA PRO A 124 -2.67 -1.42 -15.50
C PRO A 124 -1.24 -0.98 -15.84
N VAL A 125 -0.29 -1.85 -15.54
CA VAL A 125 1.13 -1.68 -15.87
C VAL A 125 1.53 -2.70 -16.92
N PRO A 126 2.35 -2.33 -17.93
CA PRO A 126 2.88 -3.28 -18.91
C PRO A 126 3.54 -4.48 -18.21
N PRO A 127 3.25 -5.73 -18.65
CA PRO A 127 3.69 -6.93 -17.92
C PRO A 127 5.20 -7.17 -17.99
N ASP A 128 5.88 -6.57 -18.94
CA ASP A 128 7.33 -6.62 -19.16
C ASP A 128 8.10 -5.52 -18.43
N LEU A 129 7.38 -4.57 -17.81
CA LEU A 129 8.03 -3.52 -17.03
C LEU A 129 8.34 -4.02 -15.62
N ASP A 130 9.61 -3.86 -15.23
CA ASP A 130 10.06 -4.21 -13.88
C ASP A 130 9.28 -3.44 -12.81
N PRO A 131 8.71 -4.11 -11.79
CA PRO A 131 7.91 -3.45 -10.76
C PRO A 131 8.64 -2.34 -10.00
N ALA A 132 9.96 -2.49 -9.76
CA ALA A 132 10.75 -1.48 -9.06
C ALA A 132 10.99 -0.24 -9.93
N GLN A 133 11.05 -0.40 -11.25
CA GLN A 133 11.08 0.72 -12.19
C GLN A 133 9.71 1.39 -12.31
N ALA A 134 8.65 0.58 -12.42
CA ALA A 134 7.29 1.07 -12.56
C ALA A 134 6.84 1.90 -11.35
N VAL A 135 7.15 1.48 -10.12
CA VAL A 135 6.74 2.20 -8.90
C VAL A 135 7.37 3.60 -8.81
N CYS A 136 8.57 3.80 -9.35
CA CYS A 136 9.20 5.13 -9.37
C CYS A 136 8.39 6.17 -10.15
N VAL A 137 7.56 5.73 -11.09
CA VAL A 137 6.73 6.63 -11.92
C VAL A 137 5.53 7.14 -11.12
N VAL A 138 4.96 6.33 -10.24
CA VAL A 138 3.64 6.58 -9.61
C VAL A 138 3.61 7.88 -8.81
N VAL A 139 4.58 8.11 -7.94
CA VAL A 139 4.65 9.36 -7.14
C VAL A 139 5.82 10.23 -7.57
N ASN A 140 7.04 9.69 -7.55
CA ASN A 140 8.23 10.52 -7.66
C ASN A 140 8.37 11.17 -9.04
N TYR A 141 8.28 10.40 -10.13
CA TYR A 141 8.45 10.94 -11.48
C TYR A 141 7.22 11.71 -11.96
N LEU A 142 6.01 11.25 -11.60
CA LEU A 142 4.79 11.98 -11.92
C LEU A 142 4.78 13.37 -11.25
N THR A 143 5.17 13.45 -9.98
CA THR A 143 5.31 14.72 -9.26
C THR A 143 6.33 15.64 -9.94
N ALA A 144 7.50 15.11 -10.28
CA ALA A 144 8.52 15.88 -10.98
C ALA A 144 8.02 16.36 -12.35
N HIS A 145 7.34 15.50 -13.10
CA HIS A 145 6.74 15.86 -14.40
C HIS A 145 5.69 16.96 -14.26
N MET A 146 4.79 16.84 -13.29
CA MET A 146 3.75 17.84 -13.05
C MET A 146 4.34 19.20 -12.65
N VAL A 147 5.38 19.22 -11.81
CA VAL A 147 6.05 20.47 -11.41
C VAL A 147 6.74 21.14 -12.61
N LEU A 148 7.34 20.35 -13.49
CA LEU A 148 8.09 20.91 -14.64
C LEU A 148 7.18 21.35 -15.81
N HIS A 149 6.01 20.74 -15.96
CA HIS A 149 5.17 20.90 -17.14
C HIS A 149 3.73 21.35 -16.83
N GLY A 150 3.26 21.25 -15.60
CA GLY A 150 1.89 21.56 -15.21
C GLY A 150 1.67 22.94 -14.60
N THR A 151 2.74 23.69 -14.34
CA THR A 151 2.71 25.02 -13.70
C THR A 151 2.98 26.17 -14.68
N ALA A 152 2.94 25.91 -15.98
CA ALA A 152 3.12 26.91 -17.04
C ALA A 152 1.79 27.54 -17.45
#